data_c81722777ffaae7613bd4329a03dc064
#
_entry.id   c81722777ffaae7613bd4329a03dc064
#
_cell.length_a   1.000
_cell.length_b   1.000
_cell.length_c   1.000
_cell.angle_alpha   90.00
_cell.angle_beta   90.00
_cell.angle_gamma   90.00
#
_symmetry.space_group_name_H-M   'P 1'
#
loop_
_entity.id
_entity.type
_entity.pdbx_description
1 polymer ?
#
loop_
_entity_poly.entity_id
_entity_poly.type
_entity_poly.pdbx_seq_one_letter_code
_entity_poly.pdbx_strand_id
1 'polypeptide(L)'
;MSRHSRPNTPLRIALAVISVLLIVVLMAVTLIYRPSWLHADTPTVERSSVGRTVSPRQRQTYCPSRMTIADTDAYGDSEYQASNGNIASSARYAAFGSVFHSSVTSMGADMTASVSMLDKKDDSSDDIFVASGNVDDGSRLQDTRLLTASNGTGAVSSVMSWATDGDLKGVSAASCVVPALKQAFLLSGTKTGLTQQLVVANPSAKDTSVTIRIWGSDKSGALALSTGSTLTVASGKETVLNLSAAASGQDALYATVTGTDTPVAAIVRTVSMDGLTSKGSDYALPNNASAKSLALYGLNGGDHATLYLYTSRKTDVTVSWIDSKGAQQTNQQELKANRASAIDLGDVPKSATGIAIAASEPVSATAKISDDGPDGQSDFALVNASAPAKISAIAVPDQSTATVGFVNTADGDRTAIVTAYDTDGKQVDRREIAIRPSASTSVRIADINDGDVAAIRLKDPAQAVVWNLRVGQKDVSGAKLAGLAIIGAVDLKEAREQVWANQDMTVVR
;
A
#
# COMPACT_ATOMS: atom_id res chain seq x y z
N MET A 1 -44.17 53.16 82.43
CA MET A 1 -43.99 51.73 82.73
C MET A 1 -44.45 50.90 81.56
N SER A 2 -43.52 50.51 80.72
CA SER A 2 -43.79 49.69 79.54
C SER A 2 -43.30 48.27 79.83
N ARG A 3 -44.21 47.28 79.86
CA ARG A 3 -43.91 45.85 80.00
C ARG A 3 -43.60 45.30 78.61
N HIS A 4 -42.34 45.02 78.36
CA HIS A 4 -41.92 44.17 77.18
C HIS A 4 -42.27 42.72 77.50
N SER A 5 -43.21 42.15 76.76
CA SER A 5 -43.45 40.70 76.70
C SER A 5 -42.33 40.03 75.94
N ARG A 6 -41.60 39.12 76.58
CA ARG A 6 -40.60 38.26 75.97
C ARG A 6 -41.32 37.30 75.03
N PRO A 7 -40.90 37.16 73.76
CA PRO A 7 -41.48 36.19 72.87
C PRO A 7 -41.07 34.76 73.26
N ASN A 8 -42.04 33.85 73.31
CA ASN A 8 -41.92 32.45 73.72
C ASN A 8 -40.90 31.68 72.83
N THR A 9 -39.69 31.53 73.34
CA THR A 9 -38.61 30.78 72.73
C THR A 9 -38.99 29.32 72.28
N PRO A 10 -39.80 28.58 73.11
CA PRO A 10 -40.19 27.21 72.68
C PRO A 10 -41.08 27.14 71.46
N LEU A 11 -41.90 28.14 71.17
CA LEU A 11 -42.79 28.21 70.05
C LEU A 11 -42.00 28.42 68.75
N ARG A 12 -40.92 29.20 68.79
CA ARG A 12 -40.03 29.43 67.65
C ARG A 12 -39.21 28.16 67.32
N ILE A 13 -38.74 27.42 68.30
CA ILE A 13 -38.03 26.15 68.13
C ILE A 13 -38.99 25.12 67.59
N ALA A 14 -40.22 25.01 68.06
CA ALA A 14 -41.23 24.10 67.54
C ALA A 14 -41.57 24.41 66.05
N LEU A 15 -41.75 25.71 65.72
CA LEU A 15 -41.97 26.11 64.33
C LEU A 15 -40.79 25.81 63.40
N ALA A 16 -39.56 26.01 63.88
CA ALA A 16 -38.36 25.67 63.13
C ALA A 16 -38.22 24.16 62.89
N VAL A 17 -38.51 23.33 63.87
CA VAL A 17 -38.48 21.85 63.72
C VAL A 17 -39.59 21.39 62.81
N ILE A 18 -40.79 21.96 62.87
CA ILE A 18 -41.89 21.62 61.93
C ILE A 18 -41.53 22.01 60.47
N SER A 19 -40.90 23.19 60.27
CA SER A 19 -40.49 23.61 58.91
C SER A 19 -39.41 22.72 58.35
N VAL A 20 -38.43 22.29 59.14
CA VAL A 20 -37.41 21.34 58.71
C VAL A 20 -38.02 19.96 58.35
N LEU A 21 -38.93 19.47 59.20
CA LEU A 21 -39.64 18.21 58.90
C LEU A 21 -40.48 18.31 57.64
N LEU A 22 -41.17 19.43 57.38
CA LEU A 22 -41.95 19.66 56.16
C LEU A 22 -41.04 19.66 54.91
N ILE A 23 -39.84 20.28 54.96
CA ILE A 23 -38.88 20.27 53.87
C ILE A 23 -38.35 18.86 53.61
N VAL A 24 -38.03 18.11 54.66
CA VAL A 24 -37.57 16.72 54.52
C VAL A 24 -38.66 15.82 53.95
N VAL A 25 -39.93 15.99 54.40
CA VAL A 25 -41.05 15.25 53.84
C VAL A 25 -41.29 15.64 52.37
N LEU A 26 -41.18 16.92 52.02
CA LEU A 26 -41.32 17.38 50.64
C LEU A 26 -40.20 16.83 49.73
N MET A 27 -38.95 16.81 50.22
CA MET A 27 -37.84 16.15 49.53
C MET A 27 -38.05 14.64 49.37
N ALA A 28 -38.53 13.98 50.43
CA ALA A 28 -38.82 12.55 50.35
C ALA A 28 -39.96 12.24 49.35
N VAL A 29 -41.01 13.05 49.35
CA VAL A 29 -42.11 12.93 48.41
C VAL A 29 -41.64 13.17 46.94
N THR A 30 -40.80 14.17 46.71
CA THR A 30 -40.25 14.42 45.34
C THR A 30 -39.29 13.33 44.90
N LEU A 31 -38.57 12.67 45.80
CA LEU A 31 -37.71 11.52 45.48
C LEU A 31 -38.54 10.24 45.18
N ILE A 32 -39.67 10.03 45.89
CA ILE A 32 -40.50 8.82 45.75
C ILE A 32 -41.45 8.96 44.57
N TYR A 33 -42.15 10.09 44.43
CA TYR A 33 -43.20 10.29 43.45
C TYR A 33 -42.70 10.84 42.11
N ARG A 34 -41.47 11.36 41.99
CA ARG A 34 -40.88 11.91 40.76
C ARG A 34 -41.95 12.48 39.82
N PRO A 35 -42.60 13.59 40.14
CA PRO A 35 -43.66 14.10 39.29
C PRO A 35 -43.12 14.39 37.87
N SER A 36 -43.87 14.02 36.85
CA SER A 36 -43.44 14.08 35.43
C SER A 36 -43.03 15.48 34.95
N TRP A 37 -43.46 16.56 35.63
CA TRP A 37 -43.06 17.93 35.32
C TRP A 37 -41.66 18.31 35.84
N LEU A 38 -41.03 17.46 36.70
CA LEU A 38 -39.65 17.57 37.15
C LEU A 38 -38.68 16.77 36.25
N HIS A 39 -39.16 16.03 35.28
CA HIS A 39 -38.33 15.59 34.21
C HIS A 39 -38.07 16.82 33.37
N ALA A 40 -36.94 17.51 33.59
CA ALA A 40 -36.29 18.17 32.48
C ALA A 40 -36.06 17.02 31.50
N ASP A 41 -36.84 16.95 30.42
CA ASP A 41 -36.43 16.26 29.22
C ASP A 41 -35.07 16.85 28.85
N THR A 42 -33.99 16.27 29.41
CA THR A 42 -32.72 16.36 28.72
C THR A 42 -33.05 15.72 27.40
N PRO A 43 -33.05 16.48 26.29
CA PRO A 43 -33.20 15.86 25.00
C PRO A 43 -32.08 14.84 24.98
N THR A 44 -32.42 13.55 25.12
CA THR A 44 -31.55 12.49 24.64
C THR A 44 -31.47 12.80 23.17
N VAL A 45 -30.45 13.60 22.82
CA VAL A 45 -30.04 13.73 21.45
C VAL A 45 -29.66 12.30 21.09
N GLU A 46 -30.62 11.54 20.55
CA GLU A 46 -30.30 10.37 19.80
C GLU A 46 -29.31 10.88 18.76
N ARG A 47 -28.04 10.63 19.03
CA ARG A 47 -27.00 10.77 18.04
C ARG A 47 -27.34 9.79 16.94
N SER A 48 -28.29 10.14 16.10
CA SER A 48 -28.55 9.40 14.88
C SER A 48 -27.33 9.67 13.97
N SER A 49 -26.32 8.84 14.12
CA SER A 49 -25.22 8.81 13.19
C SER A 49 -25.76 8.20 11.90
N VAL A 50 -26.00 9.04 10.89
CA VAL A 50 -26.37 8.58 9.56
C VAL A 50 -25.06 8.27 8.81
N GLY A 51 -24.77 6.98 8.64
CA GLY A 51 -23.68 6.53 7.79
C GLY A 51 -24.05 6.72 6.33
N ARG A 52 -23.25 7.46 5.57
CA ARG A 52 -23.42 7.62 4.13
C ARG A 52 -22.16 7.14 3.43
N THR A 53 -22.32 6.29 2.42
CA THR A 53 -21.21 5.93 1.53
C THR A 53 -21.01 7.04 0.53
N VAL A 54 -19.80 7.57 0.46
CA VAL A 54 -19.37 8.59 -0.50
C VAL A 54 -18.19 8.08 -1.31
N SER A 55 -18.07 8.56 -2.55
CA SER A 55 -16.90 8.29 -3.40
C SER A 55 -16.03 9.53 -3.44
N PRO A 56 -14.84 9.50 -2.79
CA PRO A 56 -13.94 10.65 -2.78
C PRO A 56 -13.51 11.01 -4.20
N ARG A 57 -13.56 12.29 -4.53
CA ARG A 57 -13.14 12.81 -5.83
C ARG A 57 -11.69 13.31 -5.83
N GLN A 58 -11.09 13.50 -4.67
CA GLN A 58 -9.67 13.78 -4.52
C GLN A 58 -8.93 12.49 -4.17
N ARG A 59 -7.86 12.22 -4.88
CA ARG A 59 -6.99 11.08 -4.71
C ARG A 59 -5.56 11.55 -4.54
N GLN A 60 -4.94 11.15 -3.46
CA GLN A 60 -3.51 11.36 -3.26
C GLN A 60 -2.78 10.03 -3.46
N THR A 61 -1.61 10.09 -4.10
CA THR A 61 -0.74 8.93 -4.32
C THR A 61 0.68 9.32 -3.93
N TYR A 62 1.26 8.58 -3.03
CA TYR A 62 2.63 8.77 -2.55
C TYR A 62 3.59 7.93 -3.38
N CYS A 63 4.60 8.57 -3.94
CA CYS A 63 5.71 7.97 -4.66
C CYS A 63 6.97 8.05 -3.80
N PRO A 64 7.60 6.92 -3.42
CA PRO A 64 8.79 6.93 -2.60
C PRO A 64 9.97 7.62 -3.30
N SER A 65 10.93 8.13 -2.54
CA SER A 65 12.24 8.53 -3.08
C SER A 65 12.98 7.33 -3.64
N ARG A 66 14.03 7.61 -4.44
CA ARG A 66 14.92 6.57 -4.97
C ARG A 66 15.42 5.63 -3.87
N MET A 67 15.83 4.42 -4.25
CA MET A 67 16.40 3.46 -3.32
C MET A 67 17.62 4.06 -2.61
N THR A 68 17.80 3.72 -1.34
CA THR A 68 18.95 4.11 -0.53
C THR A 68 19.25 3.02 0.48
N ILE A 69 20.51 2.86 0.84
CA ILE A 69 20.92 1.96 1.92
C ILE A 69 20.52 2.51 3.28
N ALA A 70 20.44 1.63 4.28
CA ALA A 70 19.95 1.96 5.62
C ALA A 70 20.91 2.86 6.41
N ASP A 71 22.20 2.69 6.20
CA ASP A 71 23.28 3.39 6.90
C ASP A 71 24.27 3.91 5.87
N THR A 72 24.45 5.23 5.88
CA THR A 72 25.40 5.92 5.01
C THR A 72 26.54 6.54 5.82
N ASP A 73 26.56 6.32 7.14
CA ASP A 73 27.60 6.87 8.00
C ASP A 73 28.93 6.16 7.73
N ALA A 74 29.96 6.98 7.58
CA ALA A 74 31.32 6.53 7.26
C ALA A 74 32.02 6.07 8.54
N TYR A 75 32.02 4.77 8.79
CA TYR A 75 32.79 4.17 9.88
C TYR A 75 33.96 3.35 9.33
N GLY A 76 35.17 3.60 9.81
CA GLY A 76 36.36 2.81 9.49
C GLY A 76 37.00 3.13 8.15
N ASP A 77 37.57 2.10 7.50
CA ASP A 77 38.30 2.25 6.24
C ASP A 77 37.33 2.53 5.08
N SER A 78 37.67 3.49 4.23
CA SER A 78 36.83 3.93 3.10
C SER A 78 36.54 2.82 2.09
N GLU A 79 37.37 1.78 2.02
CA GLU A 79 37.17 0.62 1.13
C GLU A 79 35.99 -0.26 1.56
N TYR A 80 35.59 -0.21 2.83
CA TYR A 80 34.50 -1.02 3.39
C TYR A 80 33.24 -0.21 3.72
N GLN A 81 33.19 1.05 3.30
CA GLN A 81 32.03 1.91 3.53
C GLN A 81 30.89 1.58 2.57
N ALA A 82 29.68 1.50 3.12
CA ALA A 82 28.48 1.32 2.33
C ALA A 82 28.26 2.50 1.36
N SER A 83 27.91 2.22 0.10
CA SER A 83 27.78 3.21 -0.95
C SER A 83 26.50 3.01 -1.76
N ASN A 84 25.72 4.08 -1.90
CA ASN A 84 24.59 4.08 -2.85
C ASN A 84 25.05 3.99 -4.32
N GLY A 85 26.34 4.20 -4.59
CA GLY A 85 26.88 4.21 -5.94
C GLY A 85 26.37 5.37 -6.80
N ASN A 86 26.29 5.13 -8.11
CA ASN A 86 25.81 6.09 -9.11
C ASN A 86 24.30 6.04 -9.30
N ILE A 87 23.54 5.86 -8.23
CA ILE A 87 22.09 5.64 -8.31
C ILE A 87 21.35 6.81 -8.97
N ALA A 88 20.55 6.50 -9.97
CA ALA A 88 19.64 7.40 -10.66
C ALA A 88 18.19 6.92 -10.50
N SER A 89 17.24 7.78 -10.81
CA SER A 89 15.83 7.42 -10.76
C SER A 89 15.01 8.03 -11.90
N SER A 90 13.87 7.41 -12.17
CA SER A 90 12.80 7.96 -13.00
C SER A 90 11.45 7.75 -12.33
N ALA A 91 10.49 8.60 -12.68
CA ALA A 91 9.12 8.51 -12.23
C ALA A 91 8.16 8.80 -13.38
N ARG A 92 7.07 8.05 -13.43
CA ARG A 92 5.97 8.28 -14.37
C ARG A 92 4.68 8.48 -13.59
N TYR A 93 3.97 9.54 -13.91
CA TYR A 93 2.70 9.92 -13.30
C TYR A 93 1.62 9.87 -14.36
N ALA A 94 0.52 9.17 -14.08
CA ALA A 94 -0.64 9.10 -14.98
C ALA A 94 -1.94 9.31 -14.20
N ALA A 95 -2.93 9.95 -14.83
CA ALA A 95 -4.24 10.15 -14.28
C ALA A 95 -5.31 9.83 -15.32
N PHE A 96 -6.24 8.95 -14.95
CA PHE A 96 -7.21 8.31 -15.82
C PHE A 96 -8.64 8.81 -15.55
N GLY A 97 -9.43 8.92 -16.62
CA GLY A 97 -10.87 9.20 -16.56
C GLY A 97 -11.21 10.68 -16.50
N SER A 98 -12.29 11.05 -15.82
CA SER A 98 -12.80 12.41 -15.72
C SER A 98 -11.97 13.30 -14.79
N VAL A 99 -10.67 13.42 -15.06
CA VAL A 99 -9.73 14.25 -14.30
C VAL A 99 -9.85 15.70 -14.76
N PHE A 100 -10.04 16.64 -13.83
CA PHE A 100 -9.99 18.07 -14.14
C PHE A 100 -8.72 18.74 -13.62
N HIS A 101 -8.01 18.09 -12.69
CA HIS A 101 -6.74 18.58 -12.14
C HIS A 101 -5.90 17.39 -11.69
N SER A 102 -4.64 17.38 -12.05
CA SER A 102 -3.64 16.49 -11.46
C SER A 102 -2.31 17.21 -11.35
N SER A 103 -1.62 17.05 -10.24
CA SER A 103 -0.36 17.73 -9.95
C SER A 103 0.57 16.85 -9.15
N VAL A 104 1.86 17.11 -9.28
CA VAL A 104 2.92 16.42 -8.54
C VAL A 104 3.73 17.44 -7.75
N THR A 105 3.90 17.18 -6.45
CA THR A 105 4.68 18.02 -5.53
C THR A 105 5.69 17.18 -4.76
N SER A 106 6.74 17.80 -4.24
CA SER A 106 7.60 17.16 -3.24
C SER A 106 6.82 16.92 -1.96
N MET A 107 7.10 15.80 -1.29
CA MET A 107 6.52 15.52 0.02
C MET A 107 6.90 16.61 1.03
N GLY A 108 5.91 17.16 1.74
CA GLY A 108 6.12 18.24 2.72
C GLY A 108 6.50 19.60 2.14
N ALA A 109 6.32 19.80 0.81
CA ALA A 109 6.49 21.12 0.21
C ALA A 109 5.42 22.09 0.73
N ASP A 110 5.79 23.35 0.94
CA ASP A 110 4.84 24.40 1.25
C ASP A 110 3.84 24.58 0.10
N MET A 111 2.62 25.01 0.42
CA MET A 111 1.57 25.25 -0.58
C MET A 111 1.95 26.32 -1.63
N THR A 112 3.05 27.04 -1.41
CA THR A 112 3.64 28.01 -2.33
C THR A 112 4.72 27.44 -3.24
N ALA A 113 5.12 26.15 -3.03
CA ALA A 113 6.10 25.50 -3.87
C ALA A 113 5.60 25.34 -5.31
N SER A 114 6.52 25.38 -6.28
CA SER A 114 6.19 25.13 -7.68
C SER A 114 5.59 23.75 -7.84
N VAL A 115 4.37 23.69 -8.34
CA VAL A 115 3.62 22.46 -8.58
C VAL A 115 3.81 22.07 -10.04
N SER A 116 4.30 20.85 -10.27
CA SER A 116 4.28 20.30 -11.62
C SER A 116 2.87 19.86 -11.96
N MET A 117 2.25 20.50 -12.95
CA MET A 117 0.92 20.15 -13.45
C MET A 117 1.06 19.04 -14.49
N LEU A 118 0.15 18.08 -14.42
CA LEU A 118 -0.03 17.13 -15.50
C LEU A 118 -1.01 17.75 -16.51
N ASP A 119 -0.58 17.90 -17.74
CA ASP A 119 -1.39 18.47 -18.81
C ASP A 119 -1.94 17.38 -19.72
N LYS A 120 -3.19 17.59 -20.14
CA LYS A 120 -3.83 16.82 -21.19
C LYS A 120 -3.85 17.66 -22.46
N LYS A 121 -3.17 17.20 -23.52
CA LYS A 121 -3.02 17.96 -24.76
C LYS A 121 -4.22 17.88 -25.70
N ASP A 122 -5.05 16.87 -25.55
CA ASP A 122 -6.23 16.66 -26.37
C ASP A 122 -7.48 16.49 -25.50
N ASP A 123 -8.59 17.11 -25.90
CA ASP A 123 -9.88 17.01 -25.21
C ASP A 123 -10.63 15.69 -25.51
N SER A 124 -10.02 14.73 -26.22
CA SER A 124 -10.62 13.43 -26.47
C SER A 124 -10.86 12.71 -25.14
N SER A 125 -12.00 12.03 -25.00
CA SER A 125 -12.36 11.32 -23.76
C SER A 125 -11.46 10.13 -23.44
N ASP A 126 -10.68 9.67 -24.43
CA ASP A 126 -9.82 8.48 -24.31
C ASP A 126 -8.39 8.84 -23.89
N ASP A 127 -7.95 10.08 -24.01
CA ASP A 127 -6.64 10.53 -23.58
C ASP A 127 -6.55 10.68 -22.06
N ILE A 128 -5.32 10.58 -21.54
CA ILE A 128 -5.03 10.66 -20.12
C ILE A 128 -4.04 11.80 -19.82
N PHE A 129 -3.95 12.18 -18.54
CA PHE A 129 -2.88 13.06 -18.07
C PHE A 129 -1.62 12.24 -17.83
N VAL A 130 -0.47 12.67 -18.35
CA VAL A 130 0.82 12.02 -18.15
C VAL A 130 1.89 13.06 -17.81
N ALA A 131 2.79 12.72 -16.92
CA ALA A 131 4.04 13.46 -16.70
C ALA A 131 5.18 12.53 -16.35
N SER A 132 6.39 12.98 -16.65
CA SER A 132 7.64 12.32 -16.27
C SER A 132 8.38 13.15 -15.23
N GLY A 133 9.25 12.51 -14.47
CA GLY A 133 10.12 13.15 -13.49
C GLY A 133 11.12 12.17 -12.90
N ASN A 134 11.69 12.57 -11.77
CA ASN A 134 12.52 11.73 -10.94
C ASN A 134 12.19 11.89 -9.46
N VAL A 135 12.77 11.05 -8.64
CA VAL A 135 12.63 11.05 -7.19
C VAL A 135 14.00 11.13 -6.49
N ASP A 136 14.99 11.74 -7.16
CA ASP A 136 16.37 11.87 -6.67
C ASP A 136 16.45 12.74 -5.42
N ASP A 137 15.68 13.83 -5.39
CA ASP A 137 15.67 14.81 -4.28
C ASP A 137 14.63 14.47 -3.20
N GLY A 138 14.00 13.28 -3.25
CA GLY A 138 13.03 12.85 -2.27
C GLY A 138 11.73 12.34 -2.87
N SER A 139 10.81 11.98 -2.00
CA SER A 139 9.50 11.44 -2.36
C SER A 139 8.57 12.52 -2.95
N ARG A 140 7.59 12.06 -3.72
CA ARG A 140 6.60 12.92 -4.39
C ARG A 140 5.18 12.54 -3.96
N LEU A 141 4.31 13.51 -4.03
CA LEU A 141 2.88 13.35 -3.82
C LEU A 141 2.14 13.78 -5.08
N GLN A 142 1.40 12.86 -5.70
CA GLN A 142 0.48 13.20 -6.78
C GLN A 142 -0.91 13.45 -6.20
N ASP A 143 -1.48 14.63 -6.44
CA ASP A 143 -2.87 14.98 -6.10
C ASP A 143 -3.70 15.01 -7.39
N THR A 144 -4.72 14.17 -7.43
CA THR A 144 -5.62 14.05 -8.60
C THR A 144 -7.05 14.31 -8.17
N ARG A 145 -7.73 15.20 -8.87
CA ARG A 145 -9.12 15.60 -8.64
C ARG A 145 -10.00 15.19 -9.80
N LEU A 146 -11.06 14.48 -9.48
CA LEU A 146 -11.99 13.89 -10.43
C LEU A 146 -13.31 14.69 -10.48
N LEU A 147 -13.86 14.91 -11.66
CA LEU A 147 -15.22 15.39 -11.83
C LEU A 147 -16.23 14.32 -11.34
N THR A 148 -15.96 13.07 -11.70
CA THR A 148 -16.78 11.92 -11.30
C THR A 148 -15.86 10.79 -10.86
N ALA A 149 -16.07 10.26 -9.66
CA ALA A 149 -15.43 9.05 -9.19
C ALA A 149 -16.22 7.83 -9.72
N SER A 150 -15.58 6.99 -10.52
CA SER A 150 -16.15 5.78 -11.10
C SER A 150 -15.06 4.72 -11.35
N ASN A 151 -15.44 3.52 -11.74
CA ASN A 151 -14.49 2.51 -12.17
C ASN A 151 -13.74 2.98 -13.42
N GLY A 152 -12.43 2.83 -13.44
CA GLY A 152 -11.54 3.28 -14.51
C GLY A 152 -11.03 4.71 -14.35
N THR A 153 -11.34 5.39 -13.22
CA THR A 153 -10.84 6.72 -12.91
C THR A 153 -9.88 6.70 -11.73
N GLY A 154 -8.84 7.50 -11.76
CA GLY A 154 -7.88 7.64 -10.66
C GLY A 154 -6.47 7.96 -11.12
N ALA A 155 -5.52 7.90 -10.19
CA ALA A 155 -4.10 8.10 -10.44
C ALA A 155 -3.36 6.77 -10.38
N VAL A 156 -2.41 6.60 -11.28
CA VAL A 156 -1.47 5.48 -11.31
C VAL A 156 -0.08 6.04 -11.61
N SER A 157 0.86 5.76 -10.74
CA SER A 157 2.23 6.26 -10.89
C SER A 157 3.22 5.19 -10.50
N SER A 158 4.40 5.29 -11.02
CA SER A 158 5.51 4.38 -10.71
C SER A 158 6.82 5.13 -10.58
N VAL A 159 7.72 4.55 -9.81
CA VAL A 159 9.10 4.98 -9.69
C VAL A 159 10.02 3.82 -10.01
N MET A 160 11.20 4.12 -10.54
CA MET A 160 12.27 3.18 -10.79
C MET A 160 13.58 3.82 -10.35
N SER A 161 14.46 3.04 -9.74
CA SER A 161 15.83 3.41 -9.41
C SER A 161 16.78 2.37 -9.97
N TRP A 162 17.98 2.77 -10.40
CA TRP A 162 19.00 1.86 -10.88
C TRP A 162 20.40 2.37 -10.59
N ALA A 163 21.32 1.46 -10.42
CA ALA A 163 22.74 1.76 -10.29
C ALA A 163 23.59 0.71 -11.00
N THR A 164 24.73 1.13 -11.55
CA THR A 164 25.72 0.23 -12.14
C THR A 164 26.97 0.10 -11.27
N ASP A 165 27.02 0.85 -10.16
CA ASP A 165 28.12 0.86 -9.18
C ASP A 165 27.58 0.94 -7.75
N GLY A 166 28.43 0.65 -6.74
CA GLY A 166 28.07 0.66 -5.32
C GLY A 166 27.28 -0.59 -4.88
N ASP A 167 26.63 -0.49 -3.72
CA ASP A 167 25.91 -1.61 -3.10
C ASP A 167 24.48 -1.79 -3.61
N LEU A 168 23.98 -0.81 -4.35
CA LEU A 168 22.63 -0.84 -4.95
C LEU A 168 22.64 -1.17 -6.44
N LYS A 169 23.69 -1.87 -6.93
CA LYS A 169 23.74 -2.35 -8.32
C LYS A 169 22.50 -3.18 -8.65
N GLY A 170 21.81 -2.81 -9.73
CA GLY A 170 20.58 -3.46 -10.16
C GLY A 170 19.47 -2.45 -10.44
N VAL A 171 18.23 -2.91 -10.40
CA VAL A 171 17.01 -2.13 -10.67
C VAL A 171 15.99 -2.35 -9.57
N SER A 172 15.45 -1.29 -9.03
CA SER A 172 14.33 -1.35 -8.09
C SER A 172 13.16 -0.55 -8.67
N ALA A 173 11.93 -1.03 -8.55
CA ALA A 173 10.78 -0.28 -9.03
C ALA A 173 9.53 -0.51 -8.17
N ALA A 174 8.65 0.49 -8.13
CA ALA A 174 7.41 0.43 -7.37
C ALA A 174 6.28 1.19 -8.05
N SER A 175 5.05 0.66 -7.94
CA SER A 175 3.86 1.50 -8.06
C SER A 175 3.77 2.42 -6.84
N CYS A 176 3.33 3.68 -7.06
CA CYS A 176 3.10 4.60 -5.96
C CYS A 176 1.87 4.17 -5.13
N VAL A 177 1.86 4.53 -3.85
CA VAL A 177 0.93 3.98 -2.85
C VAL A 177 -0.14 5.01 -2.49
N VAL A 178 -1.40 4.56 -2.46
CA VAL A 178 -2.50 5.38 -1.94
C VAL A 178 -2.49 5.34 -0.41
N PRO A 179 -2.51 6.49 0.29
CA PRO A 179 -2.60 6.53 1.74
C PRO A 179 -3.85 5.80 2.27
N ALA A 180 -3.69 5.02 3.32
CA ALA A 180 -4.77 4.25 3.94
C ALA A 180 -4.60 4.17 5.47
N LEU A 181 -5.71 3.96 6.19
CA LEU A 181 -5.69 3.76 7.64
C LEU A 181 -5.03 2.44 8.04
N LYS A 182 -5.10 1.44 7.17
CA LYS A 182 -4.48 0.14 7.42
C LYS A 182 -3.78 -0.36 6.16
N GLN A 183 -2.52 -0.76 6.33
CA GLN A 183 -1.72 -1.39 5.29
C GLN A 183 -1.05 -2.64 5.86
N ALA A 184 -0.92 -3.65 5.03
CA ALA A 184 -0.26 -4.91 5.39
C ALA A 184 0.87 -5.19 4.39
N PHE A 185 1.93 -5.81 4.87
CA PHE A 185 3.12 -6.18 4.09
C PHE A 185 3.45 -7.63 4.34
N LEU A 186 3.82 -8.32 3.30
CA LEU A 186 4.39 -9.65 3.38
C LEU A 186 5.81 -9.57 2.79
N LEU A 187 6.79 -9.83 3.62
CA LEU A 187 8.18 -9.46 3.39
C LEU A 187 9.08 -10.69 3.42
N SER A 188 10.19 -10.59 2.73
CA SER A 188 11.33 -11.48 2.96
C SER A 188 11.81 -11.37 4.41
N GLY A 189 12.66 -12.29 4.83
CA GLY A 189 13.13 -12.38 6.22
C GLY A 189 14.00 -11.21 6.68
N THR A 190 14.50 -11.35 7.90
CA THR A 190 15.40 -10.39 8.56
C THR A 190 16.67 -11.08 9.06
N LYS A 191 17.11 -12.11 8.35
CA LYS A 191 18.41 -12.75 8.57
C LYS A 191 19.57 -11.84 8.17
N THR A 192 20.77 -12.18 8.62
CA THR A 192 22.00 -11.46 8.25
C THR A 192 22.09 -11.28 6.73
N GLY A 193 22.48 -10.10 6.30
CA GLY A 193 22.54 -9.71 4.88
C GLY A 193 21.25 -9.11 4.33
N LEU A 194 20.13 -9.15 5.08
CA LEU A 194 18.87 -8.52 4.68
C LEU A 194 18.55 -7.32 5.57
N THR A 195 18.44 -6.16 4.96
CA THR A 195 18.00 -4.92 5.62
C THR A 195 16.63 -4.53 5.13
N GLN A 196 15.70 -4.31 6.04
CA GLN A 196 14.34 -3.92 5.76
C GLN A 196 13.96 -2.65 6.52
N GLN A 197 13.67 -1.58 5.79
CA GLN A 197 13.29 -0.28 6.35
C GLN A 197 11.84 0.03 5.98
N LEU A 198 10.96 0.02 6.98
CA LEU A 198 9.60 0.52 6.83
C LEU A 198 9.65 2.05 6.84
N VAL A 199 9.26 2.66 5.72
CA VAL A 199 9.08 4.10 5.57
C VAL A 199 7.58 4.38 5.66
N VAL A 200 7.19 5.23 6.62
CA VAL A 200 5.81 5.69 6.78
C VAL A 200 5.76 7.17 6.49
N ALA A 201 4.97 7.56 5.51
CA ALA A 201 4.78 8.93 5.05
C ALA A 201 3.39 9.45 5.47
N ASN A 202 3.36 10.65 6.04
CA ASN A 202 2.14 11.33 6.44
C ASN A 202 1.88 12.53 5.51
N PRO A 203 1.05 12.40 4.47
CA PRO A 203 0.74 13.51 3.57
C PRO A 203 -0.25 14.52 4.14
N SER A 204 -0.76 14.30 5.34
CA SER A 204 -1.76 15.18 5.95
C SER A 204 -1.13 16.40 6.63
N ALA A 205 -1.97 17.40 6.92
CA ALA A 205 -1.58 18.62 7.65
C ALA A 205 -1.52 18.45 9.18
N LYS A 206 -1.65 17.22 9.69
CA LYS A 206 -1.64 16.93 11.15
C LYS A 206 -0.66 15.80 11.44
N ASP A 207 0.07 15.92 12.54
CA ASP A 207 0.86 14.82 13.06
C ASP A 207 -0.04 13.61 13.36
N THR A 208 0.49 12.42 13.13
CA THR A 208 -0.23 11.18 13.37
C THR A 208 0.67 10.14 14.02
N SER A 209 0.04 9.15 14.64
CA SER A 209 0.74 7.97 15.16
C SER A 209 0.16 6.72 14.52
N VAL A 210 1.04 5.78 14.21
CA VAL A 210 0.67 4.49 13.66
C VAL A 210 1.10 3.37 14.60
N THR A 211 0.31 2.31 14.66
CA THR A 211 0.66 1.08 15.37
C THR A 211 1.17 0.06 14.38
N ILE A 212 2.34 -0.52 14.69
CA ILE A 212 2.99 -1.56 13.89
C ILE A 212 2.86 -2.90 14.64
N ARG A 213 2.41 -3.93 13.93
CA ARG A 213 2.36 -5.31 14.44
C ARG A 213 3.02 -6.22 13.43
N ILE A 214 3.82 -7.16 13.90
CA ILE A 214 4.60 -8.08 13.07
C ILE A 214 4.33 -9.53 13.51
N TRP A 215 4.18 -10.42 12.54
CA TRP A 215 4.15 -11.88 12.70
C TRP A 215 5.35 -12.45 11.96
N GLY A 216 6.08 -13.30 12.62
CA GLY A 216 7.28 -13.93 12.08
C GLY A 216 7.05 -15.33 11.56
N SER A 217 8.16 -15.98 11.18
CA SER A 217 8.18 -17.36 10.66
C SER A 217 8.36 -18.44 11.74
N ASP A 218 8.88 -18.10 12.92
CA ASP A 218 9.25 -19.11 13.92
C ASP A 218 8.05 -19.66 14.68
N LYS A 219 7.12 -18.78 15.07
CA LYS A 219 5.93 -19.12 15.86
C LYS A 219 4.69 -18.38 15.43
N SER A 220 3.51 -18.94 15.70
CA SER A 220 2.23 -18.28 15.49
C SER A 220 2.02 -17.15 16.51
N GLY A 221 1.37 -16.07 16.07
CA GLY A 221 1.07 -14.88 16.86
C GLY A 221 1.99 -13.70 16.58
N ALA A 222 1.60 -12.53 17.07
CA ALA A 222 2.39 -11.32 16.89
C ALA A 222 3.68 -11.38 17.72
N LEU A 223 4.77 -10.88 17.15
CA LEU A 223 6.07 -10.75 17.82
C LEU A 223 6.06 -9.55 18.77
N ALA A 224 6.81 -9.66 19.87
CA ALA A 224 7.21 -8.52 20.67
C ALA A 224 8.36 -7.81 19.94
N LEU A 225 8.19 -6.51 19.67
CA LEU A 225 9.20 -5.73 18.95
C LEU A 225 10.21 -5.16 19.94
N SER A 226 11.49 -5.18 19.56
CA SER A 226 12.58 -4.60 20.36
C SER A 226 12.54 -3.07 20.39
N THR A 227 11.91 -2.43 19.38
CA THR A 227 11.89 -0.97 19.19
C THR A 227 10.58 -0.30 19.60
N GLY A 228 9.64 -1.03 20.18
CA GLY A 228 8.28 -0.55 20.41
C GLY A 228 7.38 -0.70 19.17
N SER A 229 6.06 -0.57 19.38
CA SER A 229 5.04 -0.83 18.36
C SER A 229 4.34 0.44 17.85
N THR A 230 4.70 1.61 18.34
CA THR A 230 4.10 2.89 17.94
C THR A 230 5.15 3.78 17.30
N LEU A 231 4.80 4.37 16.16
CA LEU A 231 5.64 5.29 15.41
C LEU A 231 4.87 6.60 15.20
N THR A 232 5.46 7.73 15.59
CA THR A 232 4.90 9.06 15.33
C THR A 232 5.45 9.59 14.02
N VAL A 233 4.57 10.11 13.17
CA VAL A 233 4.88 10.66 11.87
C VAL A 233 4.37 12.08 11.78
N ALA A 234 5.29 13.05 11.74
CA ALA A 234 4.93 14.46 11.66
C ALA A 234 4.24 14.80 10.32
N SER A 235 3.45 15.87 10.34
CA SER A 235 2.77 16.41 9.17
C SER A 235 3.73 16.66 8.01
N GLY A 236 3.42 16.17 6.81
CA GLY A 236 4.24 16.34 5.61
C GLY A 236 5.62 15.66 5.69
N LYS A 237 5.83 14.70 6.58
CA LYS A 237 7.12 14.05 6.80
C LYS A 237 7.04 12.53 6.65
N GLU A 238 8.22 11.94 6.55
CA GLU A 238 8.45 10.51 6.60
C GLU A 238 9.15 10.13 7.90
N THR A 239 8.83 8.96 8.42
CA THR A 239 9.55 8.33 9.54
C THR A 239 9.92 6.91 9.16
N VAL A 240 11.14 6.50 9.50
CA VAL A 240 11.69 5.19 9.14
C VAL A 240 11.82 4.31 10.38
N LEU A 241 11.39 3.06 10.26
CA LEU A 241 11.63 2.00 11.25
C LEU A 241 12.42 0.86 10.62
N ASN A 242 13.55 0.51 11.22
CA ASN A 242 14.33 -0.66 10.80
C ASN A 242 13.66 -1.95 11.32
N LEU A 243 13.00 -2.68 10.41
CA LEU A 243 12.31 -3.94 10.73
C LEU A 243 13.30 -5.06 11.03
N SER A 244 14.49 -5.04 10.43
CA SER A 244 15.53 -6.05 10.71
C SER A 244 16.03 -5.96 12.15
N ALA A 245 16.05 -4.75 12.72
CA ALA A 245 16.37 -4.55 14.14
C ALA A 245 15.17 -4.85 15.05
N ALA A 246 13.94 -4.51 14.62
CA ALA A 246 12.72 -4.69 15.41
C ALA A 246 12.30 -6.16 15.56
N ALA A 247 12.54 -7.00 14.53
CA ALA A 247 12.13 -8.41 14.46
C ALA A 247 13.20 -9.22 13.73
N SER A 248 14.37 -9.39 14.34
CA SER A 248 15.53 -10.07 13.74
C SER A 248 15.36 -11.58 13.58
N GLY A 249 16.11 -12.18 12.64
CA GLY A 249 16.30 -13.62 12.50
C GLY A 249 15.16 -14.41 11.86
N GLN A 250 14.16 -13.75 11.30
CA GLN A 250 13.01 -14.42 10.69
C GLN A 250 13.26 -14.79 9.22
N ASP A 251 12.64 -15.87 8.73
CA ASP A 251 12.65 -16.26 7.30
C ASP A 251 11.63 -15.47 6.47
N ALA A 252 10.55 -15.06 7.10
CA ALA A 252 9.49 -14.25 6.51
C ALA A 252 8.83 -13.37 7.58
N LEU A 253 8.30 -12.23 7.18
CA LEU A 253 7.51 -11.35 8.04
C LEU A 253 6.18 -11.01 7.39
N TYR A 254 5.12 -10.96 8.21
CA TYR A 254 3.89 -10.26 7.89
C TYR A 254 3.77 -9.07 8.84
N ALA A 255 3.71 -7.87 8.31
CA ALA A 255 3.64 -6.63 9.09
C ALA A 255 2.38 -5.85 8.77
N THR A 256 1.80 -5.18 9.77
CA THR A 256 0.68 -4.26 9.58
C THR A 256 1.03 -2.90 10.14
N VAL A 257 0.66 -1.85 9.40
CA VAL A 257 0.71 -0.44 9.81
C VAL A 257 -0.72 0.04 9.92
N THR A 258 -1.11 0.52 11.09
CA THR A 258 -2.49 0.98 11.35
C THR A 258 -2.46 2.37 11.99
N GLY A 259 -3.00 3.35 11.27
CA GLY A 259 -3.29 4.70 11.79
C GLY A 259 -4.64 4.74 12.49
N THR A 260 -4.79 5.63 13.45
CA THR A 260 -6.06 5.78 14.19
C THR A 260 -7.07 6.57 13.37
N ASP A 261 -6.72 7.78 12.94
CA ASP A 261 -7.66 8.72 12.32
C ASP A 261 -7.16 9.30 11.00
N THR A 262 -5.87 9.18 10.71
CA THR A 262 -5.22 9.80 9.55
C THR A 262 -4.65 8.72 8.66
N PRO A 263 -5.04 8.65 7.37
CA PRO A 263 -4.42 7.77 6.41
C PRO A 263 -2.94 8.12 6.19
N VAL A 264 -2.09 7.12 6.19
CA VAL A 264 -0.66 7.23 5.88
C VAL A 264 -0.31 6.39 4.67
N ALA A 265 0.75 6.73 3.95
CA ALA A 265 1.34 5.83 2.96
C ALA A 265 2.54 5.12 3.59
N ALA A 266 2.72 3.85 3.28
CA ALA A 266 3.87 3.11 3.76
C ALA A 266 4.44 2.20 2.67
N ILE A 267 5.75 2.05 2.67
CA ILE A 267 6.52 1.12 1.83
C ILE A 267 7.62 0.48 2.68
N VAL A 268 8.19 -0.63 2.21
CA VAL A 268 9.40 -1.18 2.81
C VAL A 268 10.51 -1.21 1.77
N ARG A 269 11.64 -0.58 2.06
CA ARG A 269 12.87 -0.73 1.29
C ARG A 269 13.58 -1.98 1.75
N THR A 270 13.90 -2.86 0.83
CA THR A 270 14.62 -4.11 1.09
C THR A 270 15.95 -4.08 0.34
N VAL A 271 17.05 -4.25 1.05
CA VAL A 271 18.40 -4.35 0.48
C VAL A 271 18.99 -5.68 0.94
N SER A 272 19.60 -6.40 0.01
CA SER A 272 20.26 -7.68 0.26
C SER A 272 21.73 -7.61 -0.09
N MET A 273 22.58 -8.05 0.83
CA MET A 273 24.05 -8.10 0.68
C MET A 273 24.57 -9.44 1.14
N ASP A 274 25.64 -9.91 0.51
CA ASP A 274 26.45 -11.03 0.99
C ASP A 274 27.90 -10.56 1.16
N GLY A 275 28.26 -10.22 2.40
CA GLY A 275 29.48 -9.46 2.66
C GLY A 275 29.44 -8.11 1.92
N LEU A 276 30.38 -7.90 1.01
CA LEU A 276 30.49 -6.70 0.16
C LEU A 276 29.82 -6.89 -1.23
N THR A 277 29.21 -8.06 -1.49
CA THR A 277 28.59 -8.34 -2.77
C THR A 277 27.12 -7.95 -2.73
N SER A 278 26.71 -7.08 -3.66
CA SER A 278 25.30 -6.71 -3.84
C SER A 278 24.48 -7.91 -4.29
N LYS A 279 23.38 -8.14 -3.58
CA LYS A 279 22.37 -9.15 -3.89
C LYS A 279 21.04 -8.52 -4.29
N GLY A 280 21.07 -7.22 -4.62
CA GLY A 280 19.94 -6.47 -5.12
C GLY A 280 19.16 -5.71 -4.06
N SER A 281 18.24 -4.90 -4.56
CA SER A 281 17.33 -4.11 -3.72
C SER A 281 15.98 -3.93 -4.40
N ASP A 282 14.89 -3.84 -3.62
CA ASP A 282 13.57 -3.52 -4.16
C ASP A 282 12.64 -2.96 -3.09
N TYR A 283 11.50 -2.42 -3.54
CA TYR A 283 10.42 -1.92 -2.69
C TYR A 283 9.37 -2.99 -2.46
N ALA A 284 9.11 -3.36 -1.21
CA ALA A 284 7.91 -4.10 -0.88
C ALA A 284 6.74 -3.13 -0.67
N LEU A 285 5.68 -3.34 -1.42
CA LEU A 285 4.47 -2.54 -1.42
C LEU A 285 3.40 -3.16 -0.52
N PRO A 286 2.39 -2.39 -0.07
CA PRO A 286 1.28 -2.93 0.69
C PRO A 286 0.60 -4.09 -0.04
N ASN A 287 0.49 -5.23 0.63
CA ASN A 287 -0.25 -6.41 0.17
C ASN A 287 -1.53 -6.55 1.01
N ASN A 288 -2.55 -5.78 0.65
CA ASN A 288 -3.85 -5.84 1.31
C ASN A 288 -4.77 -6.92 0.70
N ALA A 289 -4.33 -7.58 -0.36
CA ALA A 289 -5.06 -8.68 -0.98
C ALA A 289 -4.96 -9.93 -0.12
N SER A 290 -6.10 -10.53 0.18
CA SER A 290 -6.18 -11.85 0.77
C SER A 290 -7.31 -12.59 0.09
N ALA A 291 -7.00 -13.66 -0.64
CA ALA A 291 -7.96 -14.42 -1.43
C ALA A 291 -7.61 -15.91 -1.45
N LYS A 292 -8.57 -16.74 -1.87
CA LYS A 292 -8.38 -18.17 -2.06
C LYS A 292 -7.67 -18.51 -3.38
N SER A 293 -7.71 -17.60 -4.34
CA SER A 293 -7.04 -17.71 -5.63
C SER A 293 -6.30 -16.42 -5.92
N LEU A 294 -5.00 -16.51 -6.12
CA LEU A 294 -4.10 -15.40 -6.42
C LEU A 294 -3.16 -15.82 -7.56
N ALA A 295 -2.66 -14.85 -8.30
CA ALA A 295 -1.63 -15.08 -9.30
C ALA A 295 -0.68 -13.88 -9.41
N LEU A 296 0.46 -14.10 -10.06
CA LEU A 296 1.41 -13.09 -10.48
C LEU A 296 2.06 -13.48 -11.81
N TYR A 297 2.53 -12.49 -12.53
CA TYR A 297 3.38 -12.63 -13.72
C TYR A 297 4.73 -11.97 -13.44
N GLY A 298 5.77 -12.35 -14.19
CA GLY A 298 7.04 -11.64 -14.20
C GLY A 298 8.27 -12.53 -14.05
N LEU A 299 8.10 -13.86 -14.10
CA LEU A 299 9.22 -14.80 -14.09
C LEU A 299 9.81 -15.01 -15.47
N ASN A 300 11.11 -15.30 -15.52
CA ASN A 300 11.80 -15.86 -16.67
C ASN A 300 12.45 -17.20 -16.29
N GLY A 301 12.62 -18.08 -17.27
CA GLY A 301 13.34 -19.32 -17.04
C GLY A 301 14.78 -19.08 -16.60
N GLY A 302 15.15 -19.67 -15.47
CA GLY A 302 16.45 -19.49 -14.82
C GLY A 302 16.45 -18.51 -13.65
N ASP A 303 15.41 -17.68 -13.49
CA ASP A 303 15.21 -16.94 -12.24
C ASP A 303 15.10 -17.93 -11.06
N HIS A 304 15.39 -17.47 -9.85
CA HIS A 304 15.10 -18.22 -8.62
C HIS A 304 13.91 -17.61 -7.90
N ALA A 305 12.94 -18.42 -7.44
CA ALA A 305 11.72 -17.93 -6.84
C ALA A 305 11.53 -18.40 -5.41
N THR A 306 11.28 -17.48 -4.49
CA THR A 306 10.82 -17.74 -3.11
C THR A 306 9.46 -17.12 -2.92
N LEU A 307 8.50 -17.89 -2.41
CA LEU A 307 7.14 -17.43 -2.15
C LEU A 307 6.94 -17.21 -0.64
N TYR A 308 6.53 -16.03 -0.24
CA TYR A 308 6.12 -15.70 1.12
C TYR A 308 4.60 -15.77 1.21
N LEU A 309 4.08 -16.35 2.29
CA LEU A 309 2.66 -16.58 2.49
C LEU A 309 2.26 -16.23 3.94
N TYR A 310 1.06 -15.68 4.07
CA TYR A 310 0.45 -15.44 5.38
C TYR A 310 -1.04 -15.75 5.35
N THR A 311 -1.53 -16.33 6.43
CA THR A 311 -2.95 -16.59 6.64
C THR A 311 -3.33 -16.37 8.11
N SER A 312 -4.55 -15.90 8.36
CA SER A 312 -5.14 -15.82 9.70
C SER A 312 -5.79 -17.13 10.17
N ARG A 313 -5.95 -18.10 9.27
CA ARG A 313 -6.53 -19.42 9.54
C ARG A 313 -5.64 -20.50 8.97
N LYS A 314 -5.61 -21.67 9.63
CA LYS A 314 -4.95 -22.86 9.07
C LYS A 314 -5.56 -23.21 7.71
N THR A 315 -4.72 -23.47 6.70
CA THR A 315 -5.18 -23.71 5.33
C THR A 315 -4.18 -24.56 4.54
N ASP A 316 -4.69 -25.34 3.59
CA ASP A 316 -3.88 -25.97 2.56
C ASP A 316 -3.68 -25.01 1.39
N VAL A 317 -2.46 -24.96 0.87
CA VAL A 317 -2.08 -24.13 -0.28
C VAL A 317 -1.45 -25.00 -1.35
N THR A 318 -1.89 -24.83 -2.57
CA THR A 318 -1.30 -25.37 -3.79
C THR A 318 -0.68 -24.26 -4.60
N VAL A 319 0.57 -24.43 -4.99
CA VAL A 319 1.34 -23.50 -5.84
C VAL A 319 1.62 -24.16 -7.17
N SER A 320 1.41 -23.43 -8.26
CA SER A 320 1.65 -23.91 -9.62
C SER A 320 2.44 -22.89 -10.41
N TRP A 321 3.40 -23.38 -11.22
CA TRP A 321 3.99 -22.60 -12.32
C TRP A 321 2.95 -22.40 -13.41
N ILE A 322 2.98 -21.23 -14.04
CA ILE A 322 2.14 -20.92 -15.20
C ILE A 322 3.01 -20.62 -16.41
N ASP A 323 2.66 -21.23 -17.54
CA ASP A 323 3.25 -20.94 -18.83
C ASP A 323 2.16 -20.67 -19.89
N SER A 324 2.55 -20.59 -21.16
CA SER A 324 1.61 -20.36 -22.27
C SER A 324 0.67 -21.54 -22.58
N LYS A 325 0.90 -22.70 -21.94
CA LYS A 325 0.10 -23.92 -22.14
C LYS A 325 -0.87 -24.19 -20.98
N GLY A 326 -0.59 -23.63 -19.80
CA GLY A 326 -1.43 -23.80 -18.61
C GLY A 326 -0.64 -23.79 -17.30
N ALA A 327 -1.28 -24.26 -16.24
CA ALA A 327 -0.72 -24.36 -14.91
C ALA A 327 -0.14 -25.75 -14.65
N GLN A 328 1.04 -25.81 -14.00
CA GLN A 328 1.69 -27.04 -13.56
C GLN A 328 2.00 -26.94 -12.06
N GLN A 329 1.39 -27.82 -11.28
CA GLN A 329 1.60 -27.85 -9.82
C GLN A 329 3.08 -28.12 -9.48
N THR A 330 3.64 -27.29 -8.58
CA THR A 330 5.02 -27.39 -8.13
C THR A 330 5.14 -27.65 -6.62
N ASN A 331 4.21 -27.13 -5.82
CA ASN A 331 4.26 -27.28 -4.37
C ASN A 331 2.85 -27.41 -3.79
N GLN A 332 2.75 -28.15 -2.68
CA GLN A 332 1.54 -28.21 -1.88
C GLN A 332 1.93 -28.38 -0.40
N GLN A 333 1.37 -27.51 0.45
CA GLN A 333 1.63 -27.61 1.89
C GLN A 333 0.52 -26.99 2.73
N GLU A 334 0.52 -27.34 4.01
CA GLU A 334 -0.34 -26.78 5.03
C GLU A 334 0.31 -25.54 5.66
N LEU A 335 -0.40 -24.43 5.72
CA LEU A 335 0.02 -23.21 6.43
C LEU A 335 -0.61 -23.11 7.81
N LYS A 336 0.17 -22.73 8.80
CA LYS A 336 -0.28 -22.46 10.17
C LYS A 336 -0.89 -21.07 10.27
N ALA A 337 -1.97 -20.93 11.05
CA ALA A 337 -2.61 -19.65 11.31
C ALA A 337 -1.67 -18.65 12.00
N ASN A 338 -1.78 -17.37 11.64
CA ASN A 338 -1.06 -16.26 12.24
C ASN A 338 0.47 -16.44 12.28
N ARG A 339 1.01 -16.98 11.19
CA ARG A 339 2.44 -17.21 11.00
C ARG A 339 2.80 -16.90 9.56
N ALA A 340 3.87 -16.14 9.34
CA ALA A 340 4.46 -15.95 8.02
C ALA A 340 5.24 -17.22 7.63
N SER A 341 5.19 -17.59 6.37
CA SER A 341 5.87 -18.78 5.84
C SER A 341 6.65 -18.41 4.59
N ALA A 342 7.83 -18.97 4.42
CA ALA A 342 8.62 -18.90 3.20
C ALA A 342 8.66 -20.29 2.56
N ILE A 343 8.43 -20.34 1.25
CA ILE A 343 8.56 -21.55 0.42
C ILE A 343 9.59 -21.24 -0.65
N ASP A 344 10.69 -21.95 -0.61
CA ASP A 344 11.64 -21.95 -1.70
C ASP A 344 11.08 -22.82 -2.83
N LEU A 345 10.81 -22.20 -3.99
CA LEU A 345 10.31 -22.88 -5.19
C LEU A 345 11.45 -23.32 -6.11
N GLY A 346 12.68 -22.87 -5.83
CA GLY A 346 13.87 -23.15 -6.62
C GLY A 346 13.91 -22.39 -7.95
N ASP A 347 14.66 -22.93 -8.90
CA ASP A 347 14.86 -22.33 -10.22
C ASP A 347 13.58 -22.41 -11.07
N VAL A 348 13.24 -21.31 -11.68
CA VAL A 348 12.06 -21.19 -12.54
C VAL A 348 12.24 -22.01 -13.82
N PRO A 349 11.32 -22.93 -14.14
CA PRO A 349 11.37 -23.67 -15.40
C PRO A 349 11.40 -22.76 -16.62
N LYS A 350 12.09 -23.19 -17.70
CA LYS A 350 12.31 -22.37 -18.91
C LYS A 350 11.03 -21.78 -19.54
N SER A 351 9.89 -22.48 -19.40
CA SER A 351 8.62 -22.02 -19.98
C SER A 351 7.76 -21.23 -19.01
N ALA A 352 8.06 -21.27 -17.69
CA ALA A 352 7.23 -20.64 -16.68
C ALA A 352 7.46 -19.12 -16.66
N THR A 353 6.36 -18.37 -16.61
CA THR A 353 6.35 -16.91 -16.61
C THR A 353 5.48 -16.32 -15.50
N GLY A 354 4.75 -17.17 -14.75
CA GLY A 354 3.90 -16.76 -13.66
C GLY A 354 3.76 -17.85 -12.59
N ILE A 355 3.13 -17.46 -11.49
CA ILE A 355 2.76 -18.34 -10.38
C ILE A 355 1.27 -18.20 -10.12
N ALA A 356 0.57 -19.33 -9.95
CA ALA A 356 -0.78 -19.39 -9.40
C ALA A 356 -0.75 -20.00 -8.00
N ILE A 357 -1.60 -19.47 -7.13
CA ILE A 357 -1.75 -19.89 -5.74
C ILE A 357 -3.22 -20.16 -5.49
N ALA A 358 -3.55 -21.40 -5.10
CA ALA A 358 -4.89 -21.79 -4.69
C ALA A 358 -4.86 -22.23 -3.23
N ALA A 359 -5.83 -21.78 -2.44
CA ALA A 359 -5.93 -22.08 -1.02
C ALA A 359 -7.36 -22.38 -0.58
N SER A 360 -7.52 -23.22 0.45
CA SER A 360 -8.85 -23.52 1.02
C SER A 360 -9.42 -22.35 1.84
N GLU A 361 -8.54 -21.52 2.47
CA GLU A 361 -8.89 -20.26 3.13
C GLU A 361 -8.09 -19.10 2.54
N PRO A 362 -8.55 -17.84 2.70
CA PRO A 362 -7.84 -16.69 2.15
C PRO A 362 -6.40 -16.57 2.65
N VAL A 363 -5.47 -16.36 1.72
CA VAL A 363 -4.04 -16.15 1.97
C VAL A 363 -3.58 -14.85 1.34
N SER A 364 -2.57 -14.22 1.90
CA SER A 364 -1.77 -13.19 1.23
C SER A 364 -0.48 -13.83 0.73
N ALA A 365 0.00 -13.43 -0.44
CA ALA A 365 1.19 -13.98 -1.06
C ALA A 365 2.05 -12.88 -1.71
N THR A 366 3.37 -12.99 -1.57
CA THR A 366 4.38 -12.15 -2.23
C THR A 366 5.51 -13.05 -2.68
N ALA A 367 5.97 -12.88 -3.92
CA ALA A 367 7.15 -13.60 -4.40
C ALA A 367 8.38 -12.69 -4.39
N LYS A 368 9.51 -13.24 -3.99
CA LYS A 368 10.84 -12.73 -4.30
C LYS A 368 11.35 -13.53 -5.50
N ILE A 369 11.65 -12.81 -6.57
CA ILE A 369 12.19 -13.39 -7.81
C ILE A 369 13.58 -12.83 -7.98
N SER A 370 14.60 -13.67 -8.05
CA SER A 370 16.01 -13.27 -8.14
C SER A 370 16.58 -13.68 -9.49
N ASP A 371 17.43 -12.82 -10.04
CA ASP A 371 18.21 -13.05 -11.26
C ASP A 371 19.69 -12.91 -10.91
N ASP A 372 20.53 -13.82 -11.40
CA ASP A 372 21.95 -13.85 -11.09
C ASP A 372 22.77 -13.13 -12.19
N GLY A 373 23.68 -12.30 -11.72
CA GLY A 373 24.66 -11.59 -12.53
C GLY A 373 26.08 -12.15 -12.37
N PRO A 374 27.08 -11.47 -12.93
CA PRO A 374 28.49 -11.87 -12.82
C PRO A 374 29.05 -11.65 -11.41
N ASP A 375 30.13 -12.36 -11.10
CA ASP A 375 30.92 -12.18 -9.87
C ASP A 375 30.10 -12.31 -8.58
N GLY A 376 29.03 -13.12 -8.63
CA GLY A 376 28.13 -13.35 -7.51
C GLY A 376 27.15 -12.20 -7.23
N GLN A 377 27.17 -11.11 -8.03
CA GLN A 377 26.11 -10.10 -7.98
C GLN A 377 24.77 -10.76 -8.37
N SER A 378 23.69 -10.36 -7.74
CA SER A 378 22.34 -10.70 -8.18
C SER A 378 21.42 -9.51 -7.94
N ASP A 379 20.24 -9.58 -8.53
CA ASP A 379 19.17 -8.62 -8.27
C ASP A 379 17.86 -9.35 -8.01
N PHE A 380 16.87 -8.67 -7.42
CA PHE A 380 15.59 -9.30 -7.15
C PHE A 380 14.43 -8.31 -7.23
N ALA A 381 13.26 -8.84 -7.55
CA ALA A 381 11.98 -8.15 -7.45
C ALA A 381 11.11 -8.73 -6.33
N LEU A 382 10.37 -7.87 -5.64
CA LEU A 382 9.32 -8.23 -4.69
C LEU A 382 7.95 -7.93 -5.32
N VAL A 383 7.20 -8.96 -5.68
CA VAL A 383 5.92 -8.82 -6.35
C VAL A 383 4.79 -9.45 -5.55
N ASN A 384 3.76 -8.66 -5.24
CA ASN A 384 2.55 -9.16 -4.60
C ASN A 384 1.71 -9.97 -5.59
N ALA A 385 1.31 -11.17 -5.19
CA ALA A 385 0.26 -11.88 -5.90
C ALA A 385 -1.08 -11.15 -5.70
N SER A 386 -1.85 -11.03 -6.76
CA SER A 386 -3.10 -10.28 -6.76
C SER A 386 -4.28 -11.12 -7.26
N ALA A 387 -5.47 -10.66 -6.93
CA ALA A 387 -6.71 -11.11 -7.56
C ALA A 387 -6.99 -10.25 -8.80
N PRO A 388 -7.71 -10.80 -9.80
CA PRO A 388 -8.07 -10.05 -10.98
C PRO A 388 -8.95 -8.82 -10.70
N ALA A 389 -8.75 -7.74 -11.45
CA ALA A 389 -9.51 -6.50 -11.38
C ALA A 389 -10.27 -6.23 -12.68
N LYS A 390 -11.41 -5.52 -12.61
CA LYS A 390 -12.20 -5.15 -13.80
C LYS A 390 -11.47 -4.15 -14.69
N ILE A 391 -10.84 -3.16 -14.08
CA ILE A 391 -10.07 -2.13 -14.77
C ILE A 391 -8.87 -1.82 -13.90
N SER A 392 -7.69 -1.93 -14.46
CA SER A 392 -6.43 -1.64 -13.78
C SER A 392 -5.45 -0.99 -14.74
N ALA A 393 -4.42 -0.33 -14.21
CA ALA A 393 -3.42 0.32 -15.02
C ALA A 393 -2.03 0.24 -14.38
N ILE A 394 -1.01 0.42 -15.22
CA ILE A 394 0.39 0.58 -14.82
C ILE A 394 0.93 1.82 -15.53
N ALA A 395 1.62 2.70 -14.82
CA ALA A 395 2.47 3.71 -15.41
C ALA A 395 3.83 3.05 -15.73
N VAL A 396 4.31 3.22 -16.95
CA VAL A 396 5.58 2.65 -17.41
C VAL A 396 6.69 3.64 -17.08
N PRO A 397 7.66 3.29 -16.22
CA PRO A 397 8.77 4.18 -15.89
C PRO A 397 9.56 4.58 -17.13
N ASP A 398 9.99 5.82 -17.17
CA ASP A 398 10.87 6.30 -18.23
C ASP A 398 12.22 5.56 -18.19
N GLN A 399 12.88 5.44 -19.34
CA GLN A 399 14.18 4.76 -19.50
C GLN A 399 14.17 3.25 -19.15
N SER A 400 12.98 2.64 -18.94
CA SER A 400 12.88 1.21 -18.71
C SER A 400 12.88 0.40 -20.01
N THR A 401 13.38 -0.83 -19.92
CA THR A 401 13.05 -1.90 -20.86
C THR A 401 11.98 -2.77 -20.22
N ALA A 402 10.86 -3.00 -20.89
CA ALA A 402 9.73 -3.62 -20.18
C ALA A 402 8.98 -4.64 -21.03
N THR A 403 8.46 -5.67 -20.35
CA THR A 403 7.55 -6.67 -20.86
C THR A 403 6.30 -6.72 -19.97
N VAL A 404 5.15 -6.50 -20.56
CA VAL A 404 3.87 -6.68 -19.88
C VAL A 404 3.39 -8.10 -20.06
N GLY A 405 2.97 -8.74 -18.97
CA GLY A 405 2.48 -10.10 -19.01
C GLY A 405 1.18 -10.30 -18.28
N PHE A 406 0.40 -11.24 -18.77
CA PHE A 406 -0.98 -11.50 -18.41
C PHE A 406 -1.14 -12.96 -18.02
N VAL A 407 -1.85 -13.23 -16.94
CA VAL A 407 -2.21 -14.56 -16.45
C VAL A 407 -3.72 -14.68 -16.40
N ASN A 408 -4.27 -15.65 -17.10
CA ASN A 408 -5.68 -16.03 -16.97
C ASN A 408 -5.83 -16.98 -15.77
N THR A 409 -6.60 -16.58 -14.77
CA THR A 409 -6.84 -17.40 -13.56
C THR A 409 -8.11 -18.26 -13.64
N ALA A 410 -8.83 -18.22 -14.78
CA ALA A 410 -10.04 -18.98 -14.99
C ALA A 410 -9.82 -20.27 -15.79
N ASP A 411 -10.76 -21.20 -15.70
CA ASP A 411 -10.75 -22.50 -16.38
C ASP A 411 -11.20 -22.44 -17.84
N GLY A 412 -11.51 -21.26 -18.36
CA GLY A 412 -11.91 -21.03 -19.76
C GLY A 412 -11.07 -19.94 -20.43
N ASP A 413 -11.12 -19.90 -21.76
CA ASP A 413 -10.49 -18.82 -22.53
C ASP A 413 -10.99 -17.45 -22.08
N ARG A 414 -10.08 -16.48 -22.02
CA ARG A 414 -10.40 -15.07 -21.67
C ARG A 414 -9.80 -14.12 -22.66
N THR A 415 -10.50 -13.02 -22.87
CA THR A 415 -10.04 -11.89 -23.67
C THR A 415 -10.08 -10.65 -22.83
N ALA A 416 -8.95 -9.97 -22.69
CA ALA A 416 -8.82 -8.68 -22.06
C ALA A 416 -8.50 -7.60 -23.08
N ILE A 417 -8.94 -6.37 -22.84
CA ILE A 417 -8.65 -5.21 -23.68
C ILE A 417 -7.52 -4.44 -23.05
N VAL A 418 -6.40 -4.34 -23.77
CA VAL A 418 -5.23 -3.56 -23.39
C VAL A 418 -5.22 -2.28 -24.20
N THR A 419 -5.06 -1.15 -23.54
CA THR A 419 -4.91 0.18 -24.16
C THR A 419 -3.59 0.77 -23.72
N ALA A 420 -2.75 1.21 -24.65
CA ALA A 420 -1.49 1.89 -24.38
C ALA A 420 -1.59 3.39 -24.71
N TYR A 421 -0.89 4.18 -23.90
CA TYR A 421 -0.83 5.64 -24.00
C TYR A 421 0.63 6.08 -24.08
N ASP A 422 0.91 7.06 -24.95
CA ASP A 422 2.24 7.65 -25.12
C ASP A 422 2.58 8.68 -24.01
N THR A 423 3.74 9.31 -24.14
CA THR A 423 4.25 10.33 -23.23
C THR A 423 3.43 11.61 -23.24
N ASP A 424 2.62 11.85 -24.27
CA ASP A 424 1.68 12.95 -24.35
C ASP A 424 0.30 12.60 -23.76
N GLY A 425 0.11 11.35 -23.31
CA GLY A 425 -1.16 10.84 -22.75
C GLY A 425 -2.17 10.42 -23.81
N LYS A 426 -1.77 10.41 -25.11
CA LYS A 426 -2.62 10.03 -26.21
C LYS A 426 -2.69 8.52 -26.35
N GLN A 427 -3.88 7.99 -26.62
CA GLN A 427 -4.03 6.58 -26.94
C GLN A 427 -3.31 6.24 -28.25
N VAL A 428 -2.32 5.34 -28.17
CA VAL A 428 -1.49 4.93 -29.34
C VAL A 428 -1.74 3.50 -29.77
N ASP A 429 -2.26 2.65 -28.88
CA ASP A 429 -2.61 1.28 -29.21
C ASP A 429 -3.82 0.81 -28.41
N ARG A 430 -4.61 -0.05 -29.04
CA ARG A 430 -5.71 -0.76 -28.40
C ARG A 430 -5.89 -2.12 -29.04
N ARG A 431 -5.66 -3.17 -28.25
CA ARG A 431 -5.72 -4.55 -28.73
C ARG A 431 -6.44 -5.47 -27.76
N GLU A 432 -6.97 -6.54 -28.29
CA GLU A 432 -7.51 -7.66 -27.52
C GLU A 432 -6.44 -8.71 -27.30
N ILE A 433 -6.26 -9.13 -26.08
CA ILE A 433 -5.33 -10.19 -25.68
C ILE A 433 -6.13 -11.42 -25.31
N ALA A 434 -6.04 -12.47 -26.13
CA ALA A 434 -6.64 -13.75 -25.84
C ALA A 434 -5.67 -14.62 -25.01
N ILE A 435 -6.16 -15.21 -23.93
CA ILE A 435 -5.34 -16.00 -22.99
C ILE A 435 -6.07 -17.32 -22.73
N ARG A 436 -5.39 -18.42 -22.94
CA ARG A 436 -5.92 -19.78 -22.66
C ARG A 436 -6.23 -19.97 -21.19
N PRO A 437 -7.02 -21.01 -20.84
CA PRO A 437 -7.31 -21.35 -19.44
C PRO A 437 -6.05 -21.57 -18.63
N SER A 438 -6.00 -20.95 -17.45
CA SER A 438 -4.89 -21.09 -16.48
C SER A 438 -3.49 -20.89 -17.13
N ALA A 439 -3.38 -20.05 -18.15
CA ALA A 439 -2.17 -19.83 -18.93
C ALA A 439 -1.73 -18.37 -18.88
N SER A 440 -0.56 -18.09 -19.42
CA SER A 440 0.01 -16.75 -19.53
C SER A 440 0.35 -16.37 -20.97
N THR A 441 0.41 -15.07 -21.22
CA THR A 441 0.95 -14.47 -22.45
C THR A 441 1.63 -13.15 -22.14
N SER A 442 2.45 -12.63 -23.04
CA SER A 442 3.17 -11.38 -22.84
C SER A 442 3.35 -10.57 -24.11
N VAL A 443 3.63 -9.28 -23.94
CA VAL A 443 3.94 -8.34 -25.02
C VAL A 443 5.10 -7.46 -24.56
N ARG A 444 6.13 -7.30 -25.37
CA ARG A 444 7.22 -6.36 -25.08
C ARG A 444 6.74 -4.93 -25.35
N ILE A 445 7.10 -4.00 -24.50
CA ILE A 445 6.74 -2.58 -24.69
C ILE A 445 7.36 -2.04 -25.99
N ALA A 446 8.56 -2.48 -26.35
CA ALA A 446 9.22 -2.12 -27.60
C ALA A 446 8.42 -2.50 -28.87
N ASP A 447 7.49 -3.45 -28.78
CA ASP A 447 6.63 -3.87 -29.88
C ASP A 447 5.30 -3.06 -29.93
N ILE A 448 5.17 -2.05 -29.08
CA ILE A 448 4.03 -1.14 -29.00
C ILE A 448 4.54 0.28 -29.28
N ASN A 449 4.06 0.91 -30.34
CA ASN A 449 4.38 2.30 -30.71
C ASN A 449 5.89 2.62 -30.61
N ASP A 450 6.73 1.75 -31.16
CA ASP A 450 8.20 1.88 -31.13
C ASP A 450 8.79 2.09 -29.71
N GLY A 451 8.07 1.66 -28.67
CA GLY A 451 8.46 1.76 -27.27
C GLY A 451 8.06 3.07 -26.59
N ASP A 452 7.44 4.02 -27.29
CA ASP A 452 6.88 5.22 -26.68
C ASP A 452 5.53 4.89 -26.02
N VAL A 453 5.62 4.32 -24.81
CA VAL A 453 4.48 3.96 -23.97
C VAL A 453 4.72 4.48 -22.56
N ALA A 454 3.86 5.38 -22.11
CA ALA A 454 3.91 5.97 -20.77
C ALA A 454 2.97 5.29 -19.77
N ALA A 455 1.86 4.72 -20.24
CA ALA A 455 0.93 4.00 -19.40
C ALA A 455 0.18 2.92 -20.16
N ILE A 456 -0.25 1.90 -19.44
CA ILE A 456 -1.07 0.81 -19.97
C ILE A 456 -2.30 0.65 -19.08
N ARG A 457 -3.48 0.50 -19.70
CA ARG A 457 -4.74 0.19 -19.02
C ARG A 457 -5.26 -1.15 -19.51
N LEU A 458 -5.61 -2.03 -18.57
CA LEU A 458 -6.32 -3.27 -18.85
C LEU A 458 -7.80 -3.10 -18.48
N LYS A 459 -8.69 -3.55 -19.36
CA LYS A 459 -10.11 -3.73 -19.08
C LYS A 459 -10.45 -5.22 -19.22
N ASP A 460 -10.84 -5.83 -18.12
CA ASP A 460 -11.24 -7.24 -18.02
C ASP A 460 -12.62 -7.34 -17.35
N PRO A 461 -13.72 -7.31 -18.12
CA PRO A 461 -15.06 -7.42 -17.55
C PRO A 461 -15.31 -8.72 -16.78
N ALA A 462 -14.61 -9.79 -17.16
CA ALA A 462 -14.76 -11.12 -16.55
C ALA A 462 -14.02 -11.25 -15.21
N GLN A 463 -13.13 -10.30 -14.87
CA GLN A 463 -12.27 -10.35 -13.69
C GLN A 463 -11.54 -11.70 -13.55
N ALA A 464 -10.80 -12.07 -14.57
CA ALA A 464 -10.08 -13.33 -14.65
C ALA A 464 -8.58 -13.15 -14.96
N VAL A 465 -8.15 -11.93 -15.32
CA VAL A 465 -6.78 -11.66 -15.73
C VAL A 465 -6.02 -10.86 -14.67
N VAL A 466 -4.89 -11.41 -14.24
CA VAL A 466 -3.87 -10.74 -13.44
C VAL A 466 -2.72 -10.37 -14.36
N TRP A 467 -2.10 -9.21 -14.15
CA TRP A 467 -1.01 -8.75 -14.98
C TRP A 467 -0.02 -7.88 -14.23
N ASN A 468 1.22 -7.92 -14.67
CA ASN A 468 2.34 -7.16 -14.12
C ASN A 468 3.25 -6.69 -15.25
N LEU A 469 4.12 -5.74 -14.95
CA LEU A 469 5.16 -5.25 -15.84
C LEU A 469 6.52 -5.68 -15.25
N ARG A 470 7.26 -6.54 -15.97
CA ARG A 470 8.66 -6.85 -15.67
C ARG A 470 9.51 -5.78 -16.32
N VAL A 471 10.36 -5.11 -15.54
CA VAL A 471 11.20 -4.01 -15.99
C VAL A 471 12.67 -4.29 -15.77
N GLY A 472 13.48 -3.83 -16.69
CA GLY A 472 14.93 -3.72 -16.63
C GLY A 472 15.36 -2.31 -17.03
N GLN A 473 16.68 -2.06 -17.08
CA GLN A 473 17.23 -0.78 -17.46
C GLN A 473 18.48 -0.98 -18.36
N LYS A 474 18.61 -0.13 -19.40
CA LYS A 474 19.63 -0.33 -20.46
C LYS A 474 21.06 -0.20 -19.93
N ASP A 475 21.33 0.73 -19.00
CA ASP A 475 22.69 0.94 -18.48
C ASP A 475 23.12 -0.26 -17.63
N VAL A 476 22.19 -0.83 -16.81
CA VAL A 476 22.44 -2.02 -16.01
C VAL A 476 22.73 -3.23 -16.92
N SER A 477 21.90 -3.43 -17.95
CA SER A 477 22.14 -4.48 -18.95
C SER A 477 23.45 -4.25 -19.74
N GLY A 478 23.77 -3.00 -20.08
CA GLY A 478 25.01 -2.60 -20.76
C GLY A 478 26.26 -2.88 -19.91
N ALA A 479 26.13 -2.73 -18.59
CA ALA A 479 27.15 -3.10 -17.63
C ALA A 479 27.23 -4.62 -17.37
N LYS A 480 26.37 -5.41 -18.02
CA LYS A 480 26.22 -6.88 -17.85
C LYS A 480 25.87 -7.30 -16.42
N LEU A 481 25.21 -6.45 -15.66
CA LEU A 481 24.71 -6.75 -14.33
C LEU A 481 23.32 -7.37 -14.40
N ALA A 482 22.96 -8.19 -13.39
CA ALA A 482 21.57 -8.53 -13.16
C ALA A 482 20.80 -7.26 -12.81
N GLY A 483 19.60 -7.12 -13.36
CA GLY A 483 18.74 -5.96 -13.13
C GLY A 483 17.29 -6.34 -13.38
N LEU A 484 16.53 -6.47 -12.29
CA LEU A 484 15.16 -6.97 -12.29
C LEU A 484 14.29 -6.20 -11.32
N ALA A 485 13.19 -5.62 -11.83
CA ALA A 485 12.08 -5.20 -10.97
C ALA A 485 10.74 -5.59 -11.61
N ILE A 486 9.68 -5.65 -10.80
CA ILE A 486 8.34 -5.99 -11.26
C ILE A 486 7.33 -5.00 -10.67
N ILE A 487 6.57 -4.35 -11.56
CA ILE A 487 5.54 -3.39 -11.18
C ILE A 487 4.17 -4.07 -11.28
N GLY A 488 3.44 -4.12 -10.17
CA GLY A 488 2.08 -4.62 -10.10
C GLY A 488 1.05 -3.63 -10.64
N ALA A 489 -0.01 -4.15 -11.25
CA ALA A 489 -1.11 -3.31 -11.72
C ALA A 489 -1.91 -2.71 -10.56
N VAL A 490 -2.28 -1.44 -10.69
CA VAL A 490 -3.11 -0.71 -9.74
C VAL A 490 -4.58 -0.80 -10.17
N ASP A 491 -5.44 -1.27 -9.27
CA ASP A 491 -6.88 -1.36 -9.50
C ASP A 491 -7.51 0.04 -9.54
N LEU A 492 -8.13 0.40 -10.67
CA LEU A 492 -8.86 1.65 -10.87
C LEU A 492 -10.35 1.51 -10.49
N LYS A 493 -10.62 0.82 -9.39
CA LYS A 493 -11.97 0.75 -8.85
C LYS A 493 -12.40 2.06 -8.20
N GLU A 494 -13.70 2.32 -8.22
CA GLU A 494 -14.31 3.38 -7.45
C GLU A 494 -13.99 3.20 -5.95
N ALA A 495 -13.33 4.18 -5.34
CA ALA A 495 -13.17 4.18 -3.89
C ALA A 495 -14.50 4.53 -3.23
N ARG A 496 -14.82 3.82 -2.16
CA ARG A 496 -16.01 4.06 -1.34
C ARG A 496 -15.59 4.20 0.11
N GLU A 497 -15.98 5.32 0.70
CA GLU A 497 -15.72 5.61 2.11
C GLU A 497 -17.05 5.78 2.85
N GLN A 498 -17.13 5.22 4.05
CA GLN A 498 -18.25 5.46 4.94
C GLN A 498 -17.98 6.72 5.75
N VAL A 499 -18.77 7.77 5.53
CA VAL A 499 -18.75 9.00 6.30
C VAL A 499 -19.92 9.01 7.26
N TRP A 500 -19.66 9.24 8.53
CA TRP A 500 -20.67 9.34 9.57
C TRP A 500 -20.94 10.81 9.86
N ALA A 501 -22.16 11.28 9.56
CA ALA A 501 -22.61 12.61 9.97
C ALA A 501 -23.29 12.50 11.33
N ASN A 502 -22.72 13.14 12.34
CA ASN A 502 -23.37 13.33 13.64
C ASN A 502 -24.12 14.66 13.59
N GLN A 503 -25.42 14.61 13.84
CA GLN A 503 -26.21 15.83 14.03
C GLN A 503 -25.93 16.36 15.43
N ASP A 504 -25.09 17.38 15.54
CA ASP A 504 -24.82 18.06 16.81
C ASP A 504 -25.63 19.36 16.86
N MET A 505 -26.73 19.33 17.57
CA MET A 505 -27.62 20.50 17.74
C MET A 505 -26.97 21.61 18.59
N THR A 506 -25.80 21.37 19.18
CA THR A 506 -25.10 22.37 20.01
C THR A 506 -24.26 23.33 19.16
N VAL A 507 -24.04 23.03 17.89
CA VAL A 507 -23.23 23.83 16.95
C VAL A 507 -24.06 24.93 16.25
N VAL A 508 -25.38 24.86 16.32
CA VAL A 508 -26.26 25.91 15.78
C VAL A 508 -26.50 26.94 16.89
N ARG A 509 -25.73 28.01 16.85
CA ARG A 509 -25.98 29.25 17.59
C ARG A 509 -26.37 30.37 16.64
#